data_6f4cdfa645f903be59fc5c50e79b2693
#
_entry.id   6f4cdfa645f903be59fc5c50e79b2693
#
_cell.length_a   1.000
_cell.length_b   1.000
_cell.length_c   1.000
_cell.angle_alpha   90.00
_cell.angle_beta   90.00
_cell.angle_gamma   90.00
#
_symmetry.space_group_name_H-M   'P 1'
#
loop_
_entity.id
_entity.type
_entity.pdbx_description
1 polymer ?
#
loop_
_entity_poly.entity_id
_entity_poly.type
_entity_poly.pdbx_seq_one_letter_code
_entity_poly.pdbx_strand_id
1 'polypeptide(L)'
;MSVPLLDLRAQNELVRQEIVEGLQDLMNRSSFILGSHVSEFEKEVAAYAHTHYAVGVSSGTDAQLLALMALGVGPGDEVIIPTFTFFSTAGVVARLGATPVFTDIDPATFNMDPSSLATCLSSKTKAIMPVHLFGQLADMPAIMKMANALQVPVVEDACQSMGARGWGREAGEWGSMSSFSFSICRSNLTISFFIWRCSAAFD
;
A
#
# COMPACT_ATOMS: atom_id res chain seq x y z
N MET A 1 -36.93 -11.59 -2.12
CA MET A 1 -35.66 -11.72 -1.37
C MET A 1 -34.73 -10.62 -1.86
N SER A 2 -34.21 -9.78 -0.98
CA SER A 2 -33.16 -8.82 -1.37
C SER A 2 -31.80 -9.52 -1.29
N VAL A 3 -31.02 -9.43 -2.35
CA VAL A 3 -29.62 -9.90 -2.37
C VAL A 3 -28.76 -8.76 -1.81
N PRO A 4 -28.04 -8.97 -0.70
CA PRO A 4 -27.16 -7.92 -0.18
C PRO A 4 -25.98 -7.69 -1.13
N LEU A 5 -25.50 -6.43 -1.21
CA LEU A 5 -24.32 -6.08 -2.01
C LEU A 5 -23.05 -6.78 -1.50
N LEU A 6 -22.98 -7.03 -0.19
CA LEU A 6 -21.88 -7.71 0.47
C LEU A 6 -22.44 -8.55 1.62
N ASP A 7 -22.03 -9.84 1.68
CA ASP A 7 -22.31 -10.73 2.81
C ASP A 7 -21.04 -11.50 3.19
N LEU A 8 -20.44 -11.11 4.30
CA LEU A 8 -19.22 -11.72 4.84
C LEU A 8 -19.49 -12.77 5.92
N ARG A 9 -20.76 -13.08 6.24
CA ARG A 9 -21.12 -13.97 7.37
C ARG A 9 -20.48 -15.35 7.23
N ALA A 10 -20.60 -15.96 6.04
CA ALA A 10 -20.05 -17.28 5.81
C ALA A 10 -18.51 -17.30 5.91
N GLN A 11 -17.84 -16.26 5.44
CA GLN A 11 -16.39 -16.12 5.54
C GLN A 11 -15.94 -15.88 6.99
N ASN A 12 -16.63 -15.01 7.72
CA ASN A 12 -16.29 -14.70 9.10
C ASN A 12 -16.50 -15.92 10.02
N GLU A 13 -17.47 -16.79 9.71
CA GLU A 13 -17.72 -17.99 10.51
C GLU A 13 -16.55 -18.98 10.47
N LEU A 14 -15.81 -19.04 9.35
CA LEU A 14 -14.62 -19.90 9.20
C LEU A 14 -13.48 -19.52 10.14
N VAL A 15 -13.33 -18.25 10.47
CA VAL A 15 -12.23 -17.72 11.30
C VAL A 15 -12.69 -17.25 12.69
N ARG A 16 -13.99 -17.38 12.98
CA ARG A 16 -14.61 -16.86 14.20
C ARG A 16 -13.94 -17.33 15.46
N GLN A 17 -13.68 -18.64 15.56
CA GLN A 17 -13.11 -19.25 16.75
C GLN A 17 -11.71 -18.70 17.03
N GLU A 18 -10.85 -18.60 16.01
CA GLU A 18 -9.50 -18.06 16.12
C GLU A 18 -9.51 -16.59 16.56
N ILE A 19 -10.44 -15.80 16.02
CA ILE A 19 -10.59 -14.39 16.41
C ILE A 19 -10.98 -14.28 17.89
N VAL A 20 -11.93 -15.08 18.34
CA VAL A 20 -12.38 -15.04 19.75
C VAL A 20 -11.25 -15.45 20.69
N GLU A 21 -10.49 -16.50 20.38
CA GLU A 21 -9.35 -16.94 21.17
C GLU A 21 -8.25 -15.87 21.21
N GLY A 22 -7.92 -15.25 20.08
CA GLY A 22 -6.96 -14.14 20.03
C GLY A 22 -7.38 -12.93 20.84
N LEU A 23 -8.66 -12.57 20.80
CA LEU A 23 -9.21 -11.49 21.64
C LEU A 23 -9.14 -11.82 23.15
N GLN A 24 -9.45 -13.05 23.53
CA GLN A 24 -9.33 -13.50 24.93
C GLN A 24 -7.88 -13.44 25.41
N ASP A 25 -6.92 -13.87 24.59
CA ASP A 25 -5.50 -13.78 24.92
C ASP A 25 -5.05 -12.33 25.12
N LEU A 26 -5.44 -11.42 24.22
CA LEU A 26 -5.17 -9.98 24.35
C LEU A 26 -5.73 -9.40 25.66
N MET A 27 -6.96 -9.77 26.02
CA MET A 27 -7.59 -9.31 27.27
C MET A 27 -6.86 -9.86 28.50
N ASN A 28 -6.52 -11.15 28.49
CA ASN A 28 -5.86 -11.81 29.63
C ASN A 28 -4.47 -11.22 29.88
N ARG A 29 -3.74 -10.85 28.83
CA ARG A 29 -2.40 -10.26 28.91
C ARG A 29 -2.41 -8.75 29.06
N SER A 30 -3.57 -8.10 28.87
CA SER A 30 -3.67 -6.62 28.77
C SER A 30 -2.70 -6.01 27.75
N SER A 31 -2.41 -6.75 26.68
CA SER A 31 -1.39 -6.40 25.67
C SER A 31 -2.04 -5.76 24.44
N PHE A 32 -2.70 -4.61 24.63
CA PHE A 32 -3.51 -3.95 23.59
C PHE A 32 -2.71 -3.10 22.61
N ILE A 33 -1.48 -2.72 22.95
CA ILE A 33 -0.65 -1.82 22.12
C ILE A 33 0.69 -2.49 21.87
N LEU A 34 1.05 -2.66 20.59
CA LEU A 34 2.34 -3.21 20.14
C LEU A 34 2.72 -4.54 20.79
N GLY A 35 1.72 -5.39 21.04
CA GLY A 35 1.91 -6.72 21.63
C GLY A 35 2.49 -7.75 20.66
N SER A 36 2.66 -9.01 21.15
CA SER A 36 3.20 -10.12 20.35
C SER A 36 2.40 -10.38 19.07
N HIS A 37 1.07 -10.26 19.13
CA HIS A 37 0.21 -10.44 17.95
C HIS A 37 0.56 -9.47 16.81
N VAL A 38 0.93 -8.22 17.11
CA VAL A 38 1.36 -7.26 16.10
C VAL A 38 2.69 -7.71 15.48
N SER A 39 3.68 -8.03 16.32
CA SER A 39 5.01 -8.45 15.84
C SER A 39 4.98 -9.78 15.07
N GLU A 40 4.09 -10.71 15.43
CA GLU A 40 3.88 -11.96 14.70
C GLU A 40 3.25 -11.68 13.34
N PHE A 41 2.20 -10.86 13.31
CA PHE A 41 1.54 -10.49 12.07
C PHE A 41 2.46 -9.70 11.13
N GLU A 42 3.30 -8.78 11.64
CA GLU A 42 4.32 -8.10 10.84
C GLU A 42 5.28 -9.09 10.16
N LYS A 43 5.72 -10.12 10.87
CA LYS A 43 6.57 -11.18 10.30
C LYS A 43 5.84 -12.00 9.23
N GLU A 44 4.59 -12.35 9.47
CA GLU A 44 3.78 -13.11 8.52
C GLU A 44 3.51 -12.31 7.24
N VAL A 45 3.18 -11.01 7.37
CA VAL A 45 2.97 -10.12 6.22
C VAL A 45 4.27 -9.91 5.45
N ALA A 46 5.40 -9.71 6.15
CA ALA A 46 6.70 -9.59 5.49
C ALA A 46 7.06 -10.86 4.71
N ALA A 47 6.84 -12.04 5.31
CA ALA A 47 7.07 -13.32 4.65
C ALA A 47 6.14 -13.52 3.43
N TYR A 48 4.87 -13.19 3.58
CA TYR A 48 3.87 -13.29 2.52
C TYR A 48 4.20 -12.39 1.33
N ALA A 49 4.58 -11.14 1.59
CA ALA A 49 4.91 -10.16 0.55
C ALA A 49 6.37 -10.26 0.07
N HIS A 50 7.11 -11.31 0.47
CA HIS A 50 8.51 -11.54 0.12
C HIS A 50 9.42 -10.31 0.35
N THR A 51 9.18 -9.61 1.47
CA THR A 51 9.91 -8.40 1.86
C THR A 51 10.72 -8.62 3.14
N HIS A 52 11.66 -7.72 3.43
CA HIS A 52 12.48 -7.85 4.63
C HIS A 52 11.73 -7.44 5.90
N TYR A 53 10.87 -6.46 5.82
CA TYR A 53 10.18 -5.87 6.97
C TYR A 53 8.75 -5.47 6.61
N ALA A 54 7.85 -5.63 7.57
CA ALA A 54 6.53 -5.02 7.58
C ALA A 54 6.35 -4.28 8.91
N VAL A 55 5.67 -3.14 8.88
CA VAL A 55 5.39 -2.31 10.05
C VAL A 55 3.89 -2.07 10.14
N GLY A 56 3.28 -2.47 11.24
CA GLY A 56 1.87 -2.24 11.52
C GLY A 56 1.59 -0.77 11.80
N VAL A 57 0.60 -0.22 11.11
CA VAL A 57 0.16 1.18 11.24
C VAL A 57 -1.36 1.27 11.30
N SER A 58 -1.90 2.44 11.64
CA SER A 58 -3.33 2.61 11.90
C SER A 58 -4.22 2.54 10.66
N SER A 59 -3.69 2.86 9.48
CA SER A 59 -4.47 2.86 8.23
C SER A 59 -3.57 2.79 7.00
N GLY A 60 -4.14 2.40 5.82
CA GLY A 60 -3.43 2.50 4.54
C GLY A 60 -2.99 3.93 4.22
N THR A 61 -3.77 4.93 4.65
CA THR A 61 -3.40 6.35 4.54
C THR A 61 -2.14 6.67 5.33
N ASP A 62 -2.04 6.16 6.58
CA ASP A 62 -0.83 6.38 7.38
C ASP A 62 0.35 5.57 6.83
N ALA A 63 0.12 4.39 6.26
CA ALA A 63 1.15 3.63 5.57
C ALA A 63 1.78 4.42 4.41
N GLN A 64 0.95 5.02 3.56
CA GLN A 64 1.39 5.88 2.45
C GLN A 64 2.14 7.12 2.97
N LEU A 65 1.59 7.78 4.00
CA LEU A 65 2.21 8.96 4.61
C LEU A 65 3.60 8.65 5.15
N LEU A 66 3.72 7.57 5.93
CA LEU A 66 4.99 7.15 6.52
C LEU A 66 6.02 6.72 5.46
N ALA A 67 5.56 6.07 4.37
CA ALA A 67 6.41 5.73 3.24
C ALA A 67 7.04 6.97 2.61
N LEU A 68 6.22 7.99 2.32
CA LEU A 68 6.71 9.25 1.74
C LEU A 68 7.60 10.03 2.73
N MET A 69 7.27 10.01 4.03
CA MET A 69 8.13 10.60 5.08
C MET A 69 9.49 9.91 5.15
N ALA A 70 9.53 8.59 5.06
CA ALA A 70 10.79 7.83 5.06
C ALA A 70 11.67 8.14 3.85
N LEU A 71 11.07 8.51 2.70
CA LEU A 71 11.78 8.99 1.51
C LEU A 71 12.19 10.47 1.61
N GLY A 72 11.84 11.16 2.69
CA GLY A 72 12.13 12.57 2.88
C GLY A 72 11.36 13.49 1.94
N VAL A 73 10.13 13.10 1.56
CA VAL A 73 9.24 13.94 0.73
C VAL A 73 8.76 15.14 1.52
N GLY A 74 8.84 16.33 0.94
CA GLY A 74 8.45 17.58 1.59
C GLY A 74 8.19 18.74 0.62
N PRO A 75 8.16 19.99 1.15
CA PRO A 75 7.90 21.16 0.33
C PRO A 75 8.92 21.33 -0.79
N GLY A 76 8.44 21.55 -2.02
CA GLY A 76 9.25 21.67 -3.23
C GLY A 76 9.41 20.38 -4.02
N ASP A 77 9.12 19.23 -3.40
CA ASP A 77 9.11 17.93 -4.08
C ASP A 77 7.81 17.67 -4.82
N GLU A 78 7.87 16.82 -5.82
CA GLU A 78 6.73 16.33 -6.58
C GLU A 78 6.59 14.80 -6.40
N VAL A 79 5.36 14.35 -6.21
CA VAL A 79 5.02 12.92 -6.19
C VAL A 79 4.02 12.64 -7.29
N ILE A 80 4.36 11.74 -8.22
CA ILE A 80 3.48 11.39 -9.33
C ILE A 80 2.51 10.30 -8.89
N ILE A 81 1.22 10.55 -9.10
CA ILE A 81 0.10 9.70 -8.70
C ILE A 81 -0.94 9.60 -9.83
N PRO A 82 -1.73 8.52 -9.93
CA PRO A 82 -2.82 8.46 -10.91
C PRO A 82 -3.97 9.41 -10.55
N THR A 83 -4.68 9.91 -11.57
CA THR A 83 -5.87 10.76 -11.39
C THR A 83 -7.06 10.02 -10.80
N PHE A 84 -7.15 8.71 -11.02
CA PHE A 84 -8.24 7.87 -10.54
C PHE A 84 -7.76 6.95 -9.43
N THR A 85 -8.03 7.35 -8.19
CA THR A 85 -7.62 6.64 -6.98
C THR A 85 -8.45 7.10 -5.78
N PHE A 86 -8.25 6.49 -4.64
CA PHE A 86 -8.80 6.97 -3.38
C PHE A 86 -8.13 8.30 -2.97
N PHE A 87 -8.89 9.19 -2.34
CA PHE A 87 -8.44 10.53 -1.98
C PHE A 87 -7.12 10.56 -1.19
N SER A 88 -6.85 9.54 -0.36
CA SER A 88 -5.64 9.50 0.47
C SER A 88 -4.36 9.61 -0.34
N THR A 89 -4.31 9.02 -1.54
CA THR A 89 -3.13 9.02 -2.40
C THR A 89 -2.63 10.45 -2.69
N ALA A 90 -3.53 11.38 -3.01
CA ALA A 90 -3.19 12.79 -3.17
C ALA A 90 -3.06 13.52 -1.82
N GLY A 91 -3.92 13.17 -0.86
CA GLY A 91 -4.01 13.81 0.44
C GLY A 91 -2.73 13.67 1.27
N VAL A 92 -2.05 12.53 1.24
CA VAL A 92 -0.79 12.33 1.97
C VAL A 92 0.35 13.14 1.38
N VAL A 93 0.40 13.31 0.07
CA VAL A 93 1.38 14.17 -0.62
C VAL A 93 1.19 15.63 -0.21
N ALA A 94 -0.06 16.12 -0.30
CA ALA A 94 -0.40 17.49 0.10
C ALA A 94 -0.14 17.74 1.59
N ARG A 95 -0.39 16.75 2.46
CA ARG A 95 -0.14 16.82 3.90
C ARG A 95 1.34 17.03 4.24
N LEU A 96 2.24 16.51 3.41
CA LEU A 96 3.69 16.71 3.54
C LEU A 96 4.17 18.06 2.96
N GLY A 97 3.27 18.86 2.38
CA GLY A 97 3.61 20.12 1.70
C GLY A 97 4.25 19.91 0.31
N ALA A 98 4.30 18.68 -0.17
CA ALA A 98 4.74 18.35 -1.51
C ALA A 98 3.61 18.54 -2.54
N THR A 99 3.95 18.55 -3.82
CA THR A 99 3.00 18.74 -4.91
C THR A 99 2.59 17.38 -5.50
N PRO A 100 1.31 16.98 -5.43
CA PRO A 100 0.84 15.83 -6.19
C PRO A 100 0.79 16.17 -7.68
N VAL A 101 1.51 15.41 -8.49
CA VAL A 101 1.49 15.51 -9.96
C VAL A 101 0.62 14.38 -10.49
N PHE A 102 -0.46 14.74 -11.15
CA PHE A 102 -1.42 13.76 -11.64
C PHE A 102 -1.04 13.26 -13.02
N THR A 103 -0.94 11.94 -13.15
CA THR A 103 -0.84 11.24 -14.43
C THR A 103 -2.18 10.66 -14.83
N ASP A 104 -2.45 10.54 -16.12
CA ASP A 104 -3.66 9.91 -16.61
C ASP A 104 -3.64 8.40 -16.36
N ILE A 105 -4.78 7.75 -16.55
CA ILE A 105 -4.98 6.33 -16.39
C ILE A 105 -5.21 5.66 -17.75
N ASP A 106 -4.84 4.39 -17.84
CA ASP A 106 -5.27 3.53 -18.93
C ASP A 106 -6.77 3.25 -18.79
N PRO A 107 -7.61 3.59 -19.80
CA PRO A 107 -9.06 3.43 -19.73
C PRO A 107 -9.54 1.97 -19.64
N ALA A 108 -8.68 1.01 -19.96
CA ALA A 108 -9.02 -0.41 -19.85
C ALA A 108 -8.77 -0.98 -18.45
N THR A 109 -7.74 -0.49 -17.76
CA THR A 109 -7.32 -1.01 -16.45
C THR A 109 -7.64 -0.07 -15.31
N PHE A 110 -7.86 1.22 -15.58
CA PHE A 110 -7.98 2.32 -14.61
C PHE A 110 -6.74 2.56 -13.76
N ASN A 111 -5.65 1.87 -14.04
CA ASN A 111 -4.35 2.07 -13.40
C ASN A 111 -3.52 3.13 -14.13
N MET A 112 -2.46 3.59 -13.49
CA MET A 112 -1.52 4.58 -14.03
C MET A 112 -1.07 4.22 -15.46
N ASP A 113 -1.26 5.12 -16.43
CA ASP A 113 -0.75 4.96 -17.79
C ASP A 113 0.74 5.31 -17.86
N PRO A 114 1.61 4.34 -18.22
CA PRO A 114 3.04 4.61 -18.34
C PRO A 114 3.39 5.69 -19.38
N SER A 115 2.59 5.85 -20.43
CA SER A 115 2.83 6.87 -21.46
C SER A 115 2.58 8.27 -20.90
N SER A 116 1.53 8.45 -20.11
CA SER A 116 1.24 9.68 -19.39
C SER A 116 2.28 9.95 -18.29
N LEU A 117 2.71 8.92 -17.55
CA LEU A 117 3.76 9.02 -16.53
C LEU A 117 5.03 9.65 -17.11
N ALA A 118 5.45 9.22 -18.30
CA ALA A 118 6.67 9.75 -18.94
C ALA A 118 6.64 11.27 -19.15
N THR A 119 5.45 11.86 -19.34
CA THR A 119 5.28 13.31 -19.54
C THR A 119 5.22 14.10 -18.24
N CYS A 120 4.99 13.43 -17.10
CA CYS A 120 4.86 14.03 -15.79
C CYS A 120 6.20 14.13 -15.03
N LEU A 121 7.22 13.42 -15.47
CA LEU A 121 8.53 13.37 -14.83
C LEU A 121 9.27 14.71 -14.92
N SER A 122 9.84 15.15 -13.80
CA SER A 122 10.62 16.39 -13.70
C SER A 122 11.84 16.20 -12.80
N SER A 123 12.70 17.21 -12.73
CA SER A 123 13.83 17.23 -11.78
C SER A 123 13.40 17.34 -10.30
N LYS A 124 12.13 17.61 -10.03
CA LYS A 124 11.53 17.67 -8.69
C LYS A 124 10.82 16.37 -8.29
N THR A 125 10.70 15.42 -9.21
CA THR A 125 10.04 14.15 -8.93
C THR A 125 10.82 13.39 -7.87
N LYS A 126 10.24 13.28 -6.69
CA LYS A 126 10.83 12.63 -5.50
C LYS A 126 10.37 11.18 -5.33
N ALA A 127 9.14 10.87 -5.77
CA ALA A 127 8.59 9.53 -5.75
C ALA A 127 7.53 9.34 -6.83
N ILE A 128 7.28 8.10 -7.23
CA ILE A 128 6.15 7.68 -8.04
C ILE A 128 5.31 6.74 -7.18
N MET A 129 3.99 6.97 -7.09
CA MET A 129 3.07 6.15 -6.30
C MET A 129 1.97 5.57 -7.19
N PRO A 130 2.24 4.45 -7.89
CA PRO A 130 1.21 3.73 -8.63
C PRO A 130 0.22 3.10 -7.67
N VAL A 131 -1.03 2.98 -8.09
CA VAL A 131 -2.10 2.32 -7.34
C VAL A 131 -2.47 1.03 -8.06
N HIS A 132 -2.61 -0.06 -7.32
CA HIS A 132 -3.08 -1.34 -7.83
C HIS A 132 -4.58 -1.44 -7.59
N LEU A 133 -5.35 -0.78 -8.46
CA LEU A 133 -6.76 -0.56 -8.23
C LEU A 133 -7.57 -1.85 -8.41
N PHE A 134 -8.52 -2.09 -7.50
CA PHE A 134 -9.45 -3.23 -7.54
C PHE A 134 -8.79 -4.61 -7.62
N GLY A 135 -7.56 -4.75 -7.11
CA GLY A 135 -6.84 -6.03 -7.14
C GLY A 135 -6.07 -6.29 -8.43
N GLN A 136 -5.93 -5.30 -9.31
CA GLN A 136 -5.16 -5.40 -10.54
C GLN A 136 -3.86 -4.60 -10.44
N LEU A 137 -2.72 -5.23 -10.74
CA LEU A 137 -1.44 -4.53 -10.78
C LEU A 137 -1.43 -3.44 -11.88
N ALA A 138 -0.89 -2.26 -11.56
CA ALA A 138 -0.45 -1.31 -12.57
C ALA A 138 0.65 -1.93 -13.45
N ASP A 139 0.94 -1.39 -14.63
CA ASP A 139 2.03 -1.88 -15.48
C ASP A 139 3.41 -1.60 -14.83
N MET A 140 3.70 -2.41 -13.80
CA MET A 140 4.92 -2.26 -13.00
C MET A 140 6.21 -2.40 -13.80
N PRO A 141 6.33 -3.32 -14.78
CA PRO A 141 7.51 -3.37 -15.63
C PRO A 141 7.83 -2.06 -16.33
N ALA A 142 6.80 -1.41 -16.93
CA ALA A 142 6.99 -0.14 -17.61
C ALA A 142 7.29 1.02 -16.64
N ILE A 143 6.56 1.07 -15.52
CA ILE A 143 6.78 2.09 -14.46
C ILE A 143 8.19 1.95 -13.86
N MET A 144 8.60 0.74 -13.47
CA MET A 144 9.92 0.49 -12.88
C MET A 144 11.07 0.77 -13.84
N LYS A 145 10.89 0.53 -15.15
CA LYS A 145 11.89 0.87 -16.16
C LYS A 145 12.18 2.38 -16.16
N MET A 146 11.16 3.22 -16.07
CA MET A 146 11.31 4.68 -16.02
C MET A 146 11.86 5.15 -14.68
N ALA A 147 11.31 4.63 -13.58
CA ALA A 147 11.74 4.96 -12.23
C ALA A 147 13.22 4.65 -12.01
N ASN A 148 13.69 3.46 -12.42
CA ASN A 148 15.08 3.05 -12.30
C ASN A 148 16.02 3.89 -13.16
N ALA A 149 15.62 4.26 -14.37
CA ALA A 149 16.44 5.11 -15.27
C ALA A 149 16.70 6.50 -14.66
N LEU A 150 15.78 7.00 -13.82
CA LEU A 150 15.87 8.31 -13.17
C LEU A 150 16.24 8.21 -11.69
N GLN A 151 16.43 6.99 -11.16
CA GLN A 151 16.68 6.73 -9.75
C GLN A 151 15.60 7.29 -8.81
N VAL A 152 14.35 7.32 -9.28
CA VAL A 152 13.19 7.76 -8.51
C VAL A 152 12.58 6.56 -7.79
N PRO A 153 12.40 6.59 -6.46
CA PRO A 153 11.78 5.49 -5.72
C PRO A 153 10.30 5.35 -6.07
N VAL A 154 9.82 4.09 -6.03
CA VAL A 154 8.41 3.76 -6.23
C VAL A 154 7.82 3.29 -4.91
N VAL A 155 6.67 3.87 -4.54
CA VAL A 155 5.84 3.46 -3.41
C VAL A 155 4.56 2.83 -3.96
N GLU A 156 4.37 1.53 -3.82
CA GLU A 156 3.17 0.86 -4.31
C GLU A 156 1.98 1.12 -3.36
N ASP A 157 0.90 1.70 -3.87
CA ASP A 157 -0.38 1.69 -3.18
C ASP A 157 -1.10 0.37 -3.51
N ALA A 158 -0.87 -0.62 -2.66
CA ALA A 158 -1.43 -1.96 -2.75
C ALA A 158 -2.60 -2.19 -1.77
N CYS A 159 -3.25 -1.11 -1.30
CA CYS A 159 -4.32 -1.18 -0.31
C CYS A 159 -5.53 -2.02 -0.74
N GLN A 160 -5.68 -2.32 -2.02
CA GLN A 160 -6.78 -3.13 -2.56
C GLN A 160 -6.30 -4.40 -3.26
N SER A 161 -5.02 -4.76 -3.16
CA SER A 161 -4.42 -5.73 -4.08
C SER A 161 -3.49 -6.73 -3.43
N MET A 162 -3.69 -7.03 -2.14
CA MET A 162 -2.94 -8.12 -1.51
C MET A 162 -3.18 -9.44 -2.26
N GLY A 163 -2.09 -10.13 -2.63
CA GLY A 163 -2.15 -11.36 -3.41
C GLY A 163 -2.32 -11.18 -4.92
N ALA A 164 -2.47 -9.95 -5.41
CA ALA A 164 -2.47 -9.70 -6.85
C ALA A 164 -1.11 -10.01 -7.44
N ARG A 165 -1.09 -10.74 -8.57
CA ARG A 165 0.12 -11.20 -9.25
C ARG A 165 0.18 -10.76 -10.70
N GLY A 166 1.37 -10.37 -11.15
CA GLY A 166 1.67 -10.09 -12.55
C GLY A 166 3.17 -10.16 -12.82
N TRP A 167 3.52 -10.60 -14.00
CA TRP A 167 4.92 -10.69 -14.46
C TRP A 167 5.84 -11.45 -13.50
N GLY A 168 5.30 -12.49 -12.83
CA GLY A 168 6.05 -13.35 -11.91
C GLY A 168 6.28 -12.78 -10.51
N ARG A 169 5.68 -11.62 -10.18
CA ARG A 169 5.78 -10.97 -8.85
C ARG A 169 4.41 -10.62 -8.30
N GLU A 170 4.31 -10.48 -6.99
CA GLU A 170 3.12 -9.99 -6.31
C GLU A 170 3.13 -8.46 -6.13
N ALA A 171 1.96 -7.90 -5.79
CA ALA A 171 1.86 -6.53 -5.29
C ALA A 171 2.75 -6.39 -4.04
N GLY A 172 3.54 -5.32 -3.99
CA GLY A 172 4.51 -5.07 -2.91
C GLY A 172 5.93 -5.57 -3.19
N GLU A 173 6.14 -6.32 -4.28
CA GLU A 173 7.47 -6.83 -4.65
C GLU A 173 8.21 -5.96 -5.68
N TRP A 174 7.61 -4.89 -6.16
CA TRP A 174 8.15 -4.09 -7.27
C TRP A 174 8.89 -2.84 -6.81
N GLY A 175 8.24 -2.07 -5.96
CA GLY A 175 8.75 -0.78 -5.49
C GLY A 175 9.75 -0.88 -4.35
N SER A 176 10.23 0.26 -3.90
CA SER A 176 11.07 0.39 -2.71
C SER A 176 10.26 0.14 -1.43
N MET A 177 8.99 0.53 -1.46
CA MET A 177 8.04 0.40 -0.36
C MET A 177 6.65 0.13 -0.92
N SER A 178 5.77 -0.42 -0.08
CA SER A 178 4.36 -0.62 -0.42
C SER A 178 3.45 -0.41 0.79
N SER A 179 2.22 -0.02 0.53
CA SER A 179 1.16 0.10 1.53
C SER A 179 0.08 -0.93 1.29
N PHE A 180 -0.31 -1.65 2.34
CA PHE A 180 -1.45 -2.55 2.34
C PHE A 180 -2.47 -2.09 3.37
N SER A 181 -3.75 -2.32 3.11
CA SER A 181 -4.83 -2.02 4.04
C SER A 181 -5.69 -3.24 4.26
N PHE A 182 -5.80 -3.63 5.52
CA PHE A 182 -6.67 -4.72 5.94
C PHE A 182 -7.90 -4.10 6.60
N SER A 183 -8.88 -3.75 5.80
CA SER A 183 -10.18 -3.32 6.29
C SER A 183 -11.02 -4.57 6.55
N ILE A 184 -11.14 -4.95 7.81
CA ILE A 184 -12.20 -5.88 8.20
C ILE A 184 -13.49 -5.07 8.08
N CYS A 185 -14.28 -5.39 7.06
CA CYS A 185 -15.54 -4.73 6.75
C CYS A 185 -16.37 -4.51 8.01
N ARG A 186 -16.56 -3.22 8.39
CA ARG A 186 -17.49 -2.71 9.40
C ARG A 186 -17.27 -3.02 10.88
N SER A 187 -16.18 -3.64 11.31
CA SER A 187 -15.72 -3.50 12.68
C SER A 187 -14.59 -2.47 12.70
N ASN A 188 -14.62 -1.52 13.62
CA ASN A 188 -13.69 -0.38 13.73
C ASN A 188 -12.21 -0.75 13.97
N LEU A 189 -11.78 -1.91 13.51
CA LEU A 189 -10.41 -2.40 13.56
C LEU A 189 -9.85 -2.41 12.15
N THR A 190 -9.25 -1.31 11.76
CA THR A 190 -8.42 -1.24 10.55
C THR A 190 -6.99 -1.46 11.00
N ILE A 191 -6.37 -2.55 10.57
CA ILE A 191 -4.93 -2.75 10.68
C ILE A 191 -4.38 -2.57 9.28
N SER A 192 -3.41 -1.68 9.11
CA SER A 192 -2.77 -1.44 7.82
C SER A 192 -1.26 -1.56 7.99
N PHE A 193 -0.57 -1.89 6.93
CA PHE A 193 0.86 -2.13 6.95
C PHE A 193 1.57 -1.27 5.93
N PHE A 194 2.69 -0.76 6.40
CA PHE A 194 3.77 -0.27 5.60
C PHE A 194 4.79 -1.39 5.45
N ILE A 195 5.14 -1.75 4.23
CA ILE A 195 6.13 -2.77 3.94
C ILE A 195 7.34 -2.09 3.32
N TRP A 196 8.50 -2.32 3.90
CA TRP A 196 9.75 -1.82 3.39
C TRP A 196 10.56 -2.95 2.77
N ARG A 197 10.83 -2.83 1.48
CA ARG A 197 11.83 -3.63 0.80
C ARG A 197 13.14 -2.84 0.79
N CYS A 198 14.11 -3.26 1.59
CA CYS A 198 15.48 -2.76 1.45
C CYS A 198 16.05 -3.31 0.13
N SER A 199 15.93 -2.56 -0.95
CA SER A 199 16.88 -2.71 -2.05
C SER A 199 18.18 -2.06 -1.57
N ALA A 200 19.31 -2.73 -1.72
CA ALA A 200 20.64 -2.29 -1.28
C ALA A 200 21.16 -1.02 -2.00
N ALA A 201 20.31 -0.01 -2.14
CA ALA A 201 20.57 1.25 -2.83
C ALA A 201 20.48 2.48 -1.90
N PHE A 202 20.47 2.25 -0.59
CA PHE A 202 20.58 3.32 0.43
C PHE A 202 21.73 2.99 1.39
N ASP A 203 22.94 2.83 0.85
CA ASP A 203 24.20 2.99 1.59
C ASP A 203 24.75 4.42 1.39
#